data_fbc9044179f6a5e391b70a1aedf28c8b
#
_entry.id   fbc9044179f6a5e391b70a1aedf28c8b
#
_cell.length_a   1.000
_cell.length_b   1.000
_cell.length_c   1.000
_cell.angle_alpha   90.00
_cell.angle_beta   90.00
_cell.angle_gamma   90.00
#
_symmetry.space_group_name_H-M   'P 1'
#
loop_
_entity.id
_entity.type
_entity.pdbx_description
1 polymer ?
#
loop_
_entity_poly.entity_id
_entity_poly.type
_entity_poly.pdbx_seq_one_letter_code
_entity_poly.pdbx_strand_id
1 'polypeptide(L)'
;MKPSLTRKDFLRAATAALGAVALPATRAAAKFPERPLKLVVPFSAGGTADVLARVVAQHWSPQLGQSIVIENKGGAGGNLGAELVAKAPADGYTLLYGSVSNFAMNLGLYKKLPYAPLTDFAPVGMVLQIPIVLVASPALGVKDFEGFIKLLKAHPGKYNYGSAGNGSSAHIACHLLLRQTGTEAVHVPYKGNAAALQDIMAGSVALGVASVTAAEALVRAGKLQALAAISTTRLPAFAQLPTTRELGLKDYDAYSWNAIAAPAGTPVPVLDTLNQTLRQALRGNELRAALDKQGVVPLPDYTREATAAYFKAQVDKWVPIVRASGAQVD
;
A
#
# COMPACT_ATOMS: atom_id res chain seq x y z
N MET A 1 -8.13 86.57 21.42
CA MET A 1 -9.16 85.62 21.85
C MET A 1 -8.83 84.24 21.32
N LYS A 2 -8.51 83.34 22.17
CA LYS A 2 -8.26 81.89 21.76
C LYS A 2 -9.62 81.21 21.81
N PRO A 3 -10.01 80.41 20.81
CA PRO A 3 -11.23 79.65 20.89
C PRO A 3 -11.05 78.45 21.87
N SER A 4 -11.96 78.36 22.82
CA SER A 4 -12.00 77.21 23.77
C SER A 4 -12.72 76.03 23.11
N LEU A 5 -12.04 74.90 22.99
CA LEU A 5 -12.64 73.68 22.57
C LEU A 5 -13.67 73.22 23.58
N THR A 6 -14.89 72.94 23.14
CA THR A 6 -16.00 72.53 23.97
C THR A 6 -15.97 70.96 24.20
N ARG A 7 -16.53 70.48 25.29
CA ARG A 7 -16.68 69.07 25.60
C ARG A 7 -17.35 68.28 24.46
N LYS A 8 -18.17 68.93 23.64
CA LYS A 8 -18.82 68.28 22.49
C LYS A 8 -17.86 68.00 21.32
N ASP A 9 -16.81 68.82 21.18
CA ASP A 9 -15.83 68.64 20.11
C ASP A 9 -14.85 67.48 20.47
N PHE A 10 -14.60 67.27 21.74
CA PHE A 10 -13.81 66.15 22.26
C PHE A 10 -14.56 64.82 22.09
N LEU A 11 -15.88 64.80 22.33
CA LEU A 11 -16.71 63.60 22.14
C LEU A 11 -16.88 63.21 20.66
N ARG A 12 -16.89 64.18 19.75
CA ARG A 12 -16.94 63.90 18.31
C ARG A 12 -15.61 63.39 17.73
N ALA A 13 -14.48 63.80 18.31
CA ALA A 13 -13.18 63.30 17.93
C ALA A 13 -12.95 61.87 18.46
N ALA A 14 -13.52 61.51 19.62
CA ALA A 14 -13.40 60.16 20.20
C ALA A 14 -14.26 59.12 19.44
N THR A 15 -15.37 59.48 18.82
CA THR A 15 -16.20 58.58 18.03
C THR A 15 -15.65 58.32 16.62
N ALA A 16 -14.81 59.18 16.10
CA ALA A 16 -14.15 59.00 14.80
C ALA A 16 -12.93 58.06 14.87
N ALA A 17 -12.36 57.84 16.05
CA ALA A 17 -11.19 56.99 16.25
C ALA A 17 -11.53 55.49 16.48
N LEU A 18 -12.79 55.12 16.71
CA LEU A 18 -13.25 53.74 16.90
C LEU A 18 -13.68 53.02 15.61
N GLY A 19 -13.57 53.68 14.48
CA GLY A 19 -13.82 53.11 13.15
C GLY A 19 -12.58 52.52 12.50
N ALA A 20 -11.52 52.16 13.23
CA ALA A 20 -10.41 51.34 12.72
C ALA A 20 -10.95 49.99 12.34
N VAL A 21 -11.33 49.86 11.07
CA VAL A 21 -11.68 48.63 10.38
C VAL A 21 -10.67 47.60 10.76
N ALA A 22 -11.07 46.62 11.57
CA ALA A 22 -10.36 45.34 11.70
C ALA A 22 -10.38 44.69 10.32
N LEU A 23 -9.40 45.04 9.48
CA LEU A 23 -9.10 44.28 8.28
C LEU A 23 -8.93 42.82 8.77
N PRO A 24 -9.71 41.87 8.25
CA PRO A 24 -9.44 40.49 8.52
C PRO A 24 -7.98 40.28 8.12
N ALA A 25 -7.12 39.98 9.09
CA ALA A 25 -5.77 39.50 8.81
C ALA A 25 -5.97 38.32 7.87
N THR A 26 -5.76 38.52 6.58
CA THR A 26 -5.61 37.41 5.64
C THR A 26 -4.44 36.61 6.18
N ARG A 27 -4.78 35.58 6.93
CA ARG A 27 -3.82 34.60 7.37
C ARG A 27 -3.20 34.10 6.07
N ALA A 28 -2.03 34.58 5.75
CA ALA A 28 -1.25 34.07 4.64
C ALA A 28 -1.30 32.55 4.83
N ALA A 29 -1.82 31.85 3.83
CA ALA A 29 -1.93 30.40 3.92
C ALA A 29 -0.55 29.87 4.28
N ALA A 30 -0.42 29.31 5.49
CA ALA A 30 0.85 28.87 6.03
C ALA A 30 1.48 27.95 4.96
N LYS A 31 2.74 28.22 4.60
CA LYS A 31 3.44 27.50 3.54
C LYS A 31 3.62 26.04 3.98
N PHE A 32 2.74 25.16 3.48
CA PHE A 32 2.87 23.73 3.78
C PHE A 32 3.94 23.08 2.87
N PRO A 33 4.83 22.22 3.44
CA PRO A 33 5.06 21.95 4.85
C PRO A 33 6.10 22.90 5.49
N GLU A 34 5.91 23.24 6.79
CA GLU A 34 6.85 24.06 7.58
C GLU A 34 7.63 23.26 8.63
N ARG A 35 7.29 21.98 8.83
CA ARG A 35 7.87 21.07 9.81
C ARG A 35 7.93 19.65 9.26
N PRO A 36 8.72 18.75 9.87
CA PRO A 36 8.80 17.35 9.47
C PRO A 36 7.43 16.67 9.44
N LEU A 37 7.25 15.78 8.45
CA LEU A 37 6.08 14.93 8.33
C LEU A 37 6.33 13.58 8.99
N LYS A 38 5.26 12.97 9.50
CA LYS A 38 5.26 11.61 10.00
C LYS A 38 4.63 10.68 8.95
N LEU A 39 5.35 9.64 8.56
CA LEU A 39 4.82 8.58 7.70
C LEU A 39 4.69 7.29 8.52
N VAL A 40 3.45 6.96 8.87
CA VAL A 40 3.12 5.76 9.65
C VAL A 40 3.15 4.55 8.72
N VAL A 41 4.02 3.61 9.05
CA VAL A 41 4.09 2.29 8.41
C VAL A 41 3.38 1.30 9.32
N PRO A 42 2.24 0.72 8.91
CA PRO A 42 1.40 -0.12 9.76
C PRO A 42 1.94 -1.56 9.92
N PHE A 43 3.26 -1.72 9.82
CA PHE A 43 3.97 -3.00 9.91
C PHE A 43 5.26 -2.85 10.71
N SER A 44 5.85 -3.99 11.11
CA SER A 44 7.07 -4.02 11.91
C SER A 44 8.27 -3.42 11.16
N ALA A 45 9.15 -2.79 11.89
CA ALA A 45 10.42 -2.29 11.38
C ALA A 45 11.25 -3.45 10.77
N GLY A 46 12.02 -3.13 9.72
CA GLY A 46 12.84 -4.09 8.97
C GLY A 46 12.07 -4.99 8.00
N GLY A 47 10.73 -4.93 7.98
CA GLY A 47 9.91 -5.62 6.99
C GLY A 47 9.89 -4.90 5.63
N THR A 48 9.37 -5.59 4.60
CA THR A 48 9.31 -5.05 3.21
C THR A 48 8.69 -3.66 3.16
N ALA A 49 7.55 -3.44 3.85
CA ALA A 49 6.87 -2.14 3.86
C ALA A 49 7.73 -1.03 4.50
N ASP A 50 8.47 -1.34 5.57
CA ASP A 50 9.36 -0.38 6.23
C ASP A 50 10.55 -0.01 5.34
N VAL A 51 11.20 -1.01 4.73
CA VAL A 51 12.32 -0.78 3.80
C VAL A 51 11.88 0.09 2.64
N LEU A 52 10.76 -0.23 1.99
CA LEU A 52 10.23 0.53 0.86
C LEU A 52 9.80 1.95 1.26
N ALA A 53 9.14 2.11 2.41
CA ALA A 53 8.75 3.42 2.93
C ALA A 53 9.96 4.32 3.20
N ARG A 54 11.07 3.77 3.74
CA ARG A 54 12.32 4.52 3.96
C ARG A 54 12.97 4.94 2.66
N VAL A 55 13.01 4.06 1.66
CA VAL A 55 13.53 4.38 0.32
C VAL A 55 12.71 5.52 -0.29
N VAL A 56 11.38 5.44 -0.24
CA VAL A 56 10.51 6.50 -0.74
C VAL A 56 10.70 7.80 0.04
N ALA A 57 10.69 7.76 1.37
CA ALA A 57 10.86 8.94 2.23
C ALA A 57 12.18 9.66 1.97
N GLN A 58 13.27 8.93 1.79
CA GLN A 58 14.60 9.48 1.50
C GLN A 58 14.59 10.36 0.23
N HIS A 59 13.90 9.92 -0.82
CA HIS A 59 13.88 10.63 -2.11
C HIS A 59 12.71 11.62 -2.22
N TRP A 60 11.65 11.45 -1.41
CA TRP A 60 10.53 12.39 -1.38
C TRP A 60 10.80 13.62 -0.50
N SER A 61 11.54 13.46 0.60
CA SER A 61 11.88 14.56 1.52
C SER A 61 12.47 15.79 0.82
N PRO A 62 13.43 15.68 -0.13
CA PRO A 62 13.96 16.83 -0.86
C PRO A 62 12.91 17.56 -1.70
N GLN A 63 11.94 16.84 -2.27
CA GLN A 63 10.86 17.42 -3.06
C GLN A 63 9.85 18.20 -2.20
N LEU A 64 9.66 17.77 -0.95
CA LEU A 64 8.82 18.45 0.04
C LEU A 64 9.54 19.63 0.72
N GLY A 65 10.88 19.65 0.71
CA GLY A 65 11.65 20.61 1.48
C GLY A 65 11.62 20.37 3.00
N GLN A 66 11.10 19.22 3.45
CA GLN A 66 11.00 18.82 4.85
C GLN A 66 11.30 17.33 5.00
N SER A 67 11.85 16.93 6.13
CA SER A 67 12.14 15.53 6.42
C SER A 67 10.85 14.74 6.66
N ILE A 68 10.88 13.45 6.28
CA ILE A 68 9.81 12.49 6.55
C ILE A 68 10.32 11.48 7.58
N VAL A 69 9.68 11.46 8.75
CA VAL A 69 10.01 10.56 9.86
C VAL A 69 9.13 9.31 9.76
N ILE A 70 9.76 8.14 9.66
CA ILE A 70 9.03 6.85 9.64
C ILE A 70 8.68 6.45 11.06
N GLU A 71 7.39 6.17 11.30
CA GLU A 71 6.89 5.57 12.53
C GLU A 71 6.28 4.19 12.23
N ASN A 72 6.90 3.11 12.74
CA ASN A 72 6.36 1.77 12.60
C ASN A 72 5.30 1.51 13.68
N LYS A 73 4.06 1.22 13.25
CA LYS A 73 2.93 0.92 14.14
C LYS A 73 2.22 -0.35 13.68
N GLY A 74 2.91 -1.49 13.87
CA GLY A 74 2.38 -2.80 13.51
C GLY A 74 1.31 -3.30 14.47
N GLY A 75 0.57 -4.31 14.03
CA GLY A 75 -0.44 -5.04 14.81
C GLY A 75 -1.79 -5.13 14.10
N ALA A 76 -2.52 -6.21 14.40
CA ALA A 76 -3.85 -6.50 13.83
C ALA A 76 -3.91 -6.37 12.29
N GLY A 77 -2.95 -6.99 11.57
CA GLY A 77 -2.90 -6.87 10.09
C GLY A 77 -2.66 -5.46 9.56
N GLY A 78 -2.06 -4.58 10.38
CA GLY A 78 -1.83 -3.17 10.04
C GLY A 78 -2.97 -2.23 10.46
N ASN A 79 -4.02 -2.75 11.09
CA ASN A 79 -5.19 -1.94 11.46
C ASN A 79 -4.85 -0.91 12.54
N LEU A 80 -3.94 -1.21 13.49
CA LEU A 80 -3.56 -0.27 14.54
C LEU A 80 -2.89 0.99 13.98
N GLY A 81 -1.98 0.83 13.01
CA GLY A 81 -1.35 1.98 12.35
C GLY A 81 -2.31 2.77 11.47
N ALA A 82 -3.20 2.07 10.76
CA ALA A 82 -4.22 2.71 9.95
C ALA A 82 -5.22 3.51 10.80
N GLU A 83 -5.70 2.96 11.92
CA GLU A 83 -6.59 3.62 12.86
C GLU A 83 -5.94 4.88 13.47
N LEU A 84 -4.65 4.77 13.85
CA LEU A 84 -3.90 5.92 14.37
C LEU A 84 -3.93 7.09 13.39
N VAL A 85 -3.70 6.82 12.09
CA VAL A 85 -3.71 7.88 11.07
C VAL A 85 -5.13 8.37 10.79
N ALA A 86 -6.13 7.48 10.71
CA ALA A 86 -7.52 7.87 10.50
C ALA A 86 -8.02 8.86 11.56
N LYS A 87 -7.51 8.76 12.80
CA LYS A 87 -7.86 9.64 13.93
C LYS A 87 -6.89 10.81 14.16
N ALA A 88 -5.84 10.93 13.33
CA ALA A 88 -4.88 12.03 13.47
C ALA A 88 -5.47 13.37 12.99
N PRO A 89 -4.88 14.51 13.37
CA PRO A 89 -5.26 15.81 12.84
C PRO A 89 -5.17 15.83 11.30
N ALA A 90 -6.21 16.39 10.67
CA ALA A 90 -6.30 16.48 9.21
C ALA A 90 -5.51 17.69 8.67
N ASP A 91 -4.24 17.81 9.03
CA ASP A 91 -3.34 18.91 8.70
C ASP A 91 -2.25 18.54 7.67
N GLY A 92 -2.22 17.27 7.25
CA GLY A 92 -1.26 16.74 6.28
C GLY A 92 0.09 16.33 6.84
N TYR A 93 0.33 16.47 8.15
CA TYR A 93 1.61 16.12 8.77
C TYR A 93 1.70 14.68 9.26
N THR A 94 0.57 13.95 9.34
CA THR A 94 0.55 12.52 9.67
C THR A 94 -0.07 11.76 8.51
N LEU A 95 0.71 10.86 7.89
CA LEU A 95 0.34 10.13 6.68
C LEU A 95 0.42 8.63 6.93
N LEU A 96 -0.39 7.85 6.23
CA LEU A 96 -0.35 6.40 6.21
C LEU A 96 0.39 5.91 4.96
N TYR A 97 1.43 5.09 5.14
CA TYR A 97 1.98 4.25 4.09
C TYR A 97 1.28 2.90 4.11
N GLY A 98 0.11 2.84 3.52
CA GLY A 98 -0.75 1.66 3.55
C GLY A 98 -0.54 0.73 2.36
N SER A 99 -1.08 -0.48 2.49
CA SER A 99 -1.07 -1.52 1.45
C SER A 99 -2.49 -1.90 1.03
N VAL A 100 -2.61 -2.80 0.05
CA VAL A 100 -3.88 -3.42 -0.33
C VAL A 100 -4.65 -3.98 0.86
N SER A 101 -3.97 -4.48 1.89
CA SER A 101 -4.61 -4.97 3.12
C SER A 101 -5.37 -3.86 3.84
N ASN A 102 -4.72 -2.71 4.07
CA ASN A 102 -5.30 -1.59 4.81
C ASN A 102 -6.44 -0.90 4.06
N PHE A 103 -6.32 -0.77 2.73
CA PHE A 103 -7.27 -0.01 1.92
C PHE A 103 -8.38 -0.87 1.30
N ALA A 104 -8.26 -2.22 1.30
CA ALA A 104 -9.26 -3.08 0.69
C ALA A 104 -9.50 -4.41 1.42
N MET A 105 -8.48 -5.29 1.54
CA MET A 105 -8.68 -6.68 1.95
C MET A 105 -9.22 -6.82 3.38
N ASN A 106 -8.78 -5.96 4.31
CA ASN A 106 -9.18 -6.03 5.72
C ASN A 106 -10.69 -5.80 5.92
N LEU A 107 -11.37 -5.09 5.01
CA LEU A 107 -12.85 -4.98 5.00
C LEU A 107 -13.56 -6.33 4.81
N GLY A 108 -12.93 -7.26 4.13
CA GLY A 108 -13.46 -8.61 3.96
C GLY A 108 -13.02 -9.58 5.05
N LEU A 109 -11.87 -9.30 5.68
CA LEU A 109 -11.18 -10.20 6.60
C LEU A 109 -11.63 -10.04 8.06
N TYR A 110 -11.84 -8.80 8.51
CA TYR A 110 -12.20 -8.48 9.89
C TYR A 110 -13.71 -8.26 10.01
N LYS A 111 -14.32 -8.84 11.05
CA LYS A 111 -15.75 -8.60 11.38
C LYS A 111 -16.02 -7.15 11.71
N LYS A 112 -15.08 -6.51 12.40
CA LYS A 112 -15.12 -5.09 12.80
C LYS A 112 -13.79 -4.43 12.52
N LEU A 113 -13.79 -3.52 11.54
CA LEU A 113 -12.62 -2.71 11.22
C LEU A 113 -12.72 -1.38 11.99
N PRO A 114 -11.66 -0.90 12.69
CA PRO A 114 -11.73 0.32 13.48
C PRO A 114 -11.66 1.62 12.65
N TYR A 115 -11.67 1.52 11.34
CA TYR A 115 -11.68 2.62 10.38
C TYR A 115 -12.41 2.21 9.09
N ALA A 116 -12.84 3.19 8.31
CA ALA A 116 -13.47 3.01 7.01
C ALA A 116 -12.51 3.45 5.88
N PRO A 117 -11.91 2.51 5.11
CA PRO A 117 -10.83 2.83 4.15
C PRO A 117 -11.17 3.87 3.10
N LEU A 118 -12.44 3.96 2.67
CA LEU A 118 -12.87 4.87 1.61
C LEU A 118 -13.33 6.24 2.12
N THR A 119 -13.59 6.40 3.42
CA THR A 119 -14.15 7.64 3.99
C THR A 119 -13.27 8.29 5.04
N ASP A 120 -12.45 7.52 5.76
CA ASP A 120 -11.60 8.06 6.83
C ASP A 120 -10.23 8.52 6.32
N PHE A 121 -9.94 8.27 5.03
CA PHE A 121 -8.70 8.67 4.39
C PHE A 121 -8.94 9.52 3.14
N ALA A 122 -8.09 10.53 2.98
CA ALA A 122 -7.93 11.28 1.76
C ALA A 122 -6.71 10.74 0.99
N PRO A 123 -6.87 10.14 -0.21
CA PRO A 123 -5.76 9.62 -0.98
C PRO A 123 -4.76 10.71 -1.37
N VAL A 124 -3.48 10.45 -1.11
CA VAL A 124 -2.37 11.28 -1.60
C VAL A 124 -1.87 10.75 -2.94
N GLY A 125 -1.57 9.47 -3.05
CA GLY A 125 -1.14 8.86 -4.31
C GLY A 125 -0.76 7.39 -4.17
N MET A 126 -0.82 6.67 -5.28
CA MET A 126 -0.17 5.37 -5.38
C MET A 126 1.35 5.55 -5.32
N VAL A 127 2.04 4.57 -4.74
CA VAL A 127 3.50 4.62 -4.64
C VAL A 127 4.14 3.59 -5.56
N LEU A 128 3.80 2.31 -5.38
CA LEU A 128 4.44 1.21 -6.10
C LEU A 128 3.56 -0.05 -6.11
N GLN A 129 3.85 -0.91 -7.07
CA GLN A 129 3.41 -2.31 -7.09
C GLN A 129 4.55 -3.22 -6.65
N ILE A 130 4.19 -4.30 -5.99
CA ILE A 130 5.09 -5.39 -5.59
C ILE A 130 4.67 -6.63 -6.38
N PRO A 131 5.27 -6.88 -7.56
CA PRO A 131 5.02 -8.08 -8.31
C PRO A 131 5.46 -9.31 -7.51
N ILE A 132 4.74 -10.41 -7.68
CA ILE A 132 5.06 -11.67 -7.03
C ILE A 132 5.13 -12.78 -8.07
N VAL A 133 5.86 -13.84 -7.71
CA VAL A 133 6.04 -15.02 -8.55
C VAL A 133 5.35 -16.19 -7.85
N LEU A 134 4.52 -16.91 -8.59
CA LEU A 134 3.99 -18.20 -8.15
C LEU A 134 5.12 -19.21 -8.20
N VAL A 135 5.39 -19.86 -7.08
CA VAL A 135 6.48 -20.81 -6.92
C VAL A 135 5.97 -22.14 -6.38
N ALA A 136 6.66 -23.21 -6.77
CA ALA A 136 6.39 -24.56 -6.29
C ALA A 136 7.66 -25.21 -5.76
N SER A 137 7.50 -26.27 -4.96
CA SER A 137 8.60 -27.11 -4.53
C SER A 137 9.19 -27.88 -5.71
N PRO A 138 10.53 -27.89 -5.88
CA PRO A 138 11.18 -28.72 -6.88
C PRO A 138 10.89 -30.22 -6.72
N ALA A 139 10.58 -30.68 -5.51
CA ALA A 139 10.23 -32.06 -5.21
C ALA A 139 8.98 -32.56 -5.94
N LEU A 140 8.13 -31.64 -6.44
CA LEU A 140 6.94 -32.00 -7.24
C LEU A 140 7.31 -32.48 -8.68
N GLY A 141 8.51 -32.19 -9.15
CA GLY A 141 8.95 -32.55 -10.50
C GLY A 141 8.24 -31.79 -11.64
N VAL A 142 7.44 -30.78 -11.32
CA VAL A 142 6.74 -29.95 -12.32
C VAL A 142 7.70 -28.93 -12.92
N LYS A 143 7.55 -28.66 -14.22
CA LYS A 143 8.44 -27.73 -14.94
C LYS A 143 7.80 -26.37 -15.24
N ASP A 144 6.48 -26.32 -15.31
CA ASP A 144 5.70 -25.18 -15.74
C ASP A 144 4.32 -25.12 -15.06
N PHE A 145 3.60 -24.07 -15.33
CA PHE A 145 2.26 -23.84 -14.78
C PHE A 145 1.25 -24.91 -15.22
N GLU A 146 1.28 -25.33 -16.46
CA GLU A 146 0.33 -26.33 -16.99
C GLU A 146 0.51 -27.68 -16.32
N GLY A 147 1.76 -28.14 -16.23
CA GLY A 147 2.12 -29.38 -15.52
C GLY A 147 1.73 -29.34 -14.05
N PHE A 148 1.90 -28.17 -13.39
CA PHE A 148 1.47 -27.97 -12.03
C PHE A 148 -0.05 -28.07 -11.85
N ILE A 149 -0.85 -27.41 -12.72
CA ILE A 149 -2.32 -27.50 -12.67
C ILE A 149 -2.81 -28.91 -12.96
N LYS A 150 -2.19 -29.64 -13.92
CA LYS A 150 -2.49 -31.05 -14.16
C LYS A 150 -2.24 -31.93 -12.93
N LEU A 151 -1.13 -31.68 -12.21
CA LEU A 151 -0.80 -32.37 -10.96
C LEU A 151 -1.86 -32.16 -9.89
N LEU A 152 -2.29 -30.90 -9.66
CA LEU A 152 -3.33 -30.59 -8.69
C LEU A 152 -4.68 -31.24 -9.05
N LYS A 153 -5.06 -31.22 -10.33
CA LYS A 153 -6.31 -31.86 -10.83
C LYS A 153 -6.30 -33.37 -10.66
N ALA A 154 -5.14 -34.00 -10.86
CA ALA A 154 -4.99 -35.44 -10.68
C ALA A 154 -5.09 -35.88 -9.21
N HIS A 155 -4.86 -34.97 -8.25
CA HIS A 155 -4.82 -35.28 -6.83
C HIS A 155 -5.50 -34.20 -5.99
N PRO A 156 -6.83 -34.04 -6.08
CA PRO A 156 -7.58 -33.02 -5.34
C PRO A 156 -7.34 -33.09 -3.83
N GLY A 157 -7.05 -31.95 -3.19
CA GLY A 157 -6.86 -31.83 -1.74
C GLY A 157 -5.58 -32.47 -1.17
N LYS A 158 -4.78 -33.16 -1.99
CA LYS A 158 -3.54 -33.84 -1.54
C LYS A 158 -2.43 -32.84 -1.21
N TYR A 159 -2.36 -31.75 -1.94
CA TYR A 159 -1.30 -30.76 -1.82
C TYR A 159 -1.71 -29.62 -0.90
N ASN A 160 -0.72 -28.85 -0.45
CA ASN A 160 -0.89 -27.71 0.43
C ASN A 160 -0.20 -26.47 -0.16
N TYR A 161 -0.60 -25.30 0.32
CA TYR A 161 0.07 -24.05 -0.03
C TYR A 161 0.39 -23.21 1.19
N GLY A 162 1.57 -22.58 1.18
CA GLY A 162 2.04 -21.72 2.24
C GLY A 162 1.71 -20.24 2.00
N SER A 163 1.42 -19.52 3.08
CA SER A 163 1.22 -18.08 3.04
C SER A 163 1.83 -17.37 4.25
N ALA A 164 1.88 -16.04 4.19
CA ALA A 164 2.32 -15.22 5.32
C ALA A 164 1.30 -15.11 6.47
N GLY A 165 0.25 -15.92 6.45
CA GLY A 165 -0.84 -15.97 7.43
C GLY A 165 -2.22 -15.78 6.79
N ASN A 166 -3.25 -16.02 7.59
CA ASN A 166 -4.64 -15.85 7.16
C ASN A 166 -4.89 -14.42 6.65
N GLY A 167 -5.57 -14.31 5.49
CA GLY A 167 -5.90 -13.03 4.87
C GLY A 167 -4.72 -12.26 4.28
N SER A 168 -3.49 -12.81 4.32
CA SER A 168 -2.36 -12.21 3.63
C SER A 168 -2.57 -12.22 2.11
N SER A 169 -1.92 -11.30 1.39
CA SER A 169 -1.95 -11.29 -0.08
C SER A 169 -1.51 -12.63 -0.68
N ALA A 170 -0.56 -13.32 -0.05
CA ALA A 170 -0.12 -14.65 -0.44
C ALA A 170 -1.24 -15.70 -0.29
N HIS A 171 -1.99 -15.67 0.83
CA HIS A 171 -3.15 -16.54 1.02
C HIS A 171 -4.19 -16.30 -0.06
N ILE A 172 -4.59 -15.04 -0.24
CA ILE A 172 -5.65 -14.67 -1.19
C ILE A 172 -5.22 -14.94 -2.64
N ALA A 173 -3.94 -14.73 -2.98
CA ALA A 173 -3.41 -15.08 -4.29
C ALA A 173 -3.56 -16.58 -4.56
N CYS A 174 -3.06 -17.45 -3.67
CA CYS A 174 -3.19 -18.89 -3.85
C CYS A 174 -4.66 -19.36 -3.88
N HIS A 175 -5.50 -18.83 -2.99
CA HIS A 175 -6.93 -19.15 -3.00
C HIS A 175 -7.60 -18.78 -4.33
N LEU A 176 -7.33 -17.60 -4.86
CA LEU A 176 -7.88 -17.15 -6.14
C LEU A 176 -7.39 -18.03 -7.30
N LEU A 177 -6.11 -18.46 -7.28
CA LEU A 177 -5.56 -19.43 -8.23
C LEU A 177 -6.38 -20.71 -8.24
N LEU A 178 -6.53 -21.34 -7.09
CA LEU A 178 -7.23 -22.61 -6.94
C LEU A 178 -8.68 -22.51 -7.46
N ARG A 179 -9.37 -21.44 -7.11
CA ARG A 179 -10.73 -21.17 -7.63
C ARG A 179 -10.78 -21.03 -9.14
N GLN A 180 -9.89 -20.23 -9.73
CA GLN A 180 -9.92 -19.99 -11.17
C GLN A 180 -9.49 -21.19 -12.01
N THR A 181 -8.65 -22.06 -11.45
CA THR A 181 -8.19 -23.29 -12.13
C THR A 181 -9.06 -24.51 -11.83
N GLY A 182 -10.03 -24.40 -10.92
CA GLY A 182 -10.85 -25.52 -10.46
C GLY A 182 -10.01 -26.62 -9.81
N THR A 183 -9.03 -26.22 -9.00
CA THR A 183 -8.12 -27.12 -8.26
C THR A 183 -8.23 -26.92 -6.77
N GLU A 184 -7.73 -27.87 -5.99
CA GLU A 184 -7.79 -27.86 -4.53
C GLU A 184 -6.41 -28.04 -3.92
N ALA A 185 -6.14 -27.28 -2.84
CA ALA A 185 -4.99 -27.46 -1.97
C ALA A 185 -5.29 -26.92 -0.57
N VAL A 186 -4.65 -27.47 0.45
CA VAL A 186 -4.87 -27.09 1.85
C VAL A 186 -4.01 -25.91 2.24
N HIS A 187 -4.60 -24.89 2.87
CA HIS A 187 -3.86 -23.72 3.34
C HIS A 187 -3.04 -24.00 4.61
N VAL A 188 -1.77 -23.61 4.60
CA VAL A 188 -0.85 -23.66 5.76
C VAL A 188 -0.40 -22.22 6.07
N PRO A 189 -0.93 -21.57 7.11
CA PRO A 189 -0.56 -20.21 7.49
C PRO A 189 0.75 -20.18 8.29
N TYR A 190 1.67 -19.27 7.92
CA TYR A 190 2.92 -18.99 8.61
C TYR A 190 2.92 -17.58 9.21
N LYS A 191 3.89 -17.28 10.10
CA LYS A 191 4.11 -15.94 10.66
C LYS A 191 4.89 -15.00 9.71
N GLY A 192 4.89 -15.29 8.40
CA GLY A 192 5.58 -14.51 7.38
C GLY A 192 5.96 -15.38 6.19
N ASN A 193 6.17 -14.75 5.03
CA ASN A 193 6.39 -15.46 3.77
C ASN A 193 7.74 -16.24 3.76
N ALA A 194 8.76 -15.74 4.46
CA ALA A 194 10.06 -16.40 4.51
C ALA A 194 9.98 -17.83 5.09
N ALA A 195 9.20 -18.03 6.17
CA ALA A 195 8.99 -19.34 6.74
C ALA A 195 8.23 -20.28 5.79
N ALA A 196 7.21 -19.78 5.09
CA ALA A 196 6.52 -20.55 4.06
C ALA A 196 7.47 -20.99 2.94
N LEU A 197 8.34 -20.08 2.46
CA LEU A 197 9.32 -20.42 1.41
C LEU A 197 10.33 -21.48 1.86
N GLN A 198 10.75 -21.49 3.13
CA GLN A 198 11.63 -22.53 3.66
C GLN A 198 10.98 -23.92 3.54
N ASP A 199 9.72 -24.05 3.88
CA ASP A 199 8.99 -25.33 3.81
C ASP A 199 8.66 -25.72 2.36
N ILE A 200 8.47 -24.74 1.45
CA ILE A 200 8.35 -25.02 0.01
C ILE A 200 9.68 -25.58 -0.54
N MET A 201 10.81 -24.99 -0.17
CA MET A 201 12.14 -25.50 -0.54
C MET A 201 12.41 -26.90 0.00
N ALA A 202 11.97 -27.19 1.23
CA ALA A 202 12.10 -28.49 1.88
C ALA A 202 11.15 -29.56 1.32
N GLY A 203 10.13 -29.18 0.53
CA GLY A 203 9.13 -30.10 0.00
C GLY A 203 7.96 -30.39 0.94
N SER A 204 7.92 -29.81 2.13
CA SER A 204 6.81 -29.97 3.09
C SER A 204 5.56 -29.20 2.66
N VAL A 205 5.74 -28.16 1.87
CA VAL A 205 4.68 -27.35 1.26
C VAL A 205 4.85 -27.36 -0.26
N ALA A 206 3.74 -27.56 -0.98
CA ALA A 206 3.77 -27.74 -2.43
C ALA A 206 3.96 -26.44 -3.20
N LEU A 207 3.27 -25.38 -2.82
CA LEU A 207 3.27 -24.10 -3.55
C LEU A 207 3.12 -22.90 -2.62
N GLY A 208 3.40 -21.72 -3.19
CA GLY A 208 3.19 -20.43 -2.56
C GLY A 208 3.55 -19.29 -3.51
N VAL A 209 3.72 -18.11 -2.96
CA VAL A 209 4.18 -16.95 -3.72
C VAL A 209 5.42 -16.34 -3.08
N ALA A 210 6.27 -15.73 -3.89
CA ALA A 210 7.47 -15.03 -3.46
C ALA A 210 7.56 -13.65 -4.12
N SER A 211 8.21 -12.69 -3.46
CA SER A 211 8.62 -11.46 -4.13
C SER A 211 9.62 -11.76 -5.24
N VAL A 212 9.72 -10.90 -6.25
CA VAL A 212 10.66 -11.08 -7.37
C VAL A 212 12.08 -11.33 -6.89
N THR A 213 12.58 -10.48 -5.98
CA THR A 213 13.95 -10.56 -5.44
C THR A 213 14.20 -11.88 -4.69
N ALA A 214 13.24 -12.32 -3.86
CA ALA A 214 13.38 -13.59 -3.15
C ALA A 214 13.29 -14.79 -4.10
N ALA A 215 12.38 -14.77 -5.08
CA ALA A 215 12.20 -15.83 -6.05
C ALA A 215 13.43 -15.97 -6.95
N GLU A 216 13.99 -14.87 -7.46
CA GLU A 216 15.10 -14.90 -8.42
C GLU A 216 16.30 -15.67 -7.88
N ALA A 217 16.76 -15.34 -6.67
CA ALA A 217 17.90 -16.01 -6.07
C ALA A 217 17.64 -17.51 -5.83
N LEU A 218 16.46 -17.87 -5.36
CA LEU A 218 16.11 -19.25 -5.02
C LEU A 218 15.83 -20.11 -6.25
N VAL A 219 15.22 -19.55 -7.28
CA VAL A 219 14.98 -20.24 -8.56
C VAL A 219 16.30 -20.48 -9.29
N ARG A 220 17.18 -19.47 -9.33
CA ARG A 220 18.51 -19.59 -9.94
C ARG A 220 19.37 -20.66 -9.23
N ALA A 221 19.19 -20.81 -7.92
CA ALA A 221 19.84 -21.87 -7.12
C ALA A 221 19.13 -23.24 -7.21
N GLY A 222 18.06 -23.37 -8.00
CA GLY A 222 17.27 -24.61 -8.12
C GLY A 222 16.49 -25.00 -6.86
N LYS A 223 16.36 -24.07 -5.90
CA LYS A 223 15.66 -24.32 -4.63
C LYS A 223 14.15 -24.07 -4.71
N LEU A 224 13.70 -23.38 -5.75
CA LEU A 224 12.28 -23.18 -6.06
C LEU A 224 12.07 -23.38 -7.56
N GLN A 225 10.89 -23.88 -7.93
CA GLN A 225 10.40 -23.87 -9.31
C GLN A 225 9.47 -22.67 -9.50
N ALA A 226 9.83 -21.72 -10.36
CA ALA A 226 8.94 -20.63 -10.75
C ALA A 226 7.94 -21.11 -11.81
N LEU A 227 6.65 -20.75 -11.64
CA LEU A 227 5.56 -21.22 -12.49
C LEU A 227 4.92 -20.11 -13.31
N ALA A 228 4.70 -18.94 -12.71
CA ALA A 228 4.07 -17.78 -13.36
C ALA A 228 4.42 -16.47 -12.64
N ALA A 229 4.44 -15.38 -13.39
CA ALA A 229 4.51 -14.03 -12.84
C ALA A 229 3.11 -13.52 -12.55
N ILE A 230 2.85 -13.13 -11.29
CA ILE A 230 1.62 -12.44 -10.90
C ILE A 230 1.86 -10.95 -11.05
N SER A 231 1.72 -10.47 -12.27
CA SER A 231 1.93 -9.08 -12.66
C SER A 231 1.14 -8.78 -13.94
N THR A 232 1.01 -7.50 -14.27
CA THR A 232 0.33 -7.06 -15.51
C THR A 232 1.20 -7.21 -16.74
N THR A 233 2.52 -7.23 -16.56
CA THR A 233 3.54 -7.37 -17.62
C THR A 233 4.58 -8.41 -17.22
N ARG A 234 5.32 -8.94 -18.19
CA ARG A 234 6.45 -9.83 -17.91
C ARG A 234 7.51 -9.13 -17.08
N LEU A 235 8.04 -9.86 -16.11
CA LEU A 235 9.04 -9.34 -15.18
C LEU A 235 10.44 -9.48 -15.81
N PRO A 236 11.28 -8.43 -15.82
CA PRO A 236 12.63 -8.54 -16.41
C PRO A 236 13.47 -9.68 -15.83
N ALA A 237 13.40 -9.90 -14.49
CA ALA A 237 14.11 -10.99 -13.82
C ALA A 237 13.57 -12.38 -14.17
N PHE A 238 12.36 -12.46 -14.75
CA PHE A 238 11.66 -13.70 -15.14
C PHE A 238 11.02 -13.54 -16.51
N ALA A 239 11.75 -12.99 -17.49
CA ALA A 239 11.22 -12.70 -18.83
C ALA A 239 10.66 -13.95 -19.56
N GLN A 240 11.15 -15.13 -19.22
CA GLN A 240 10.67 -16.41 -19.75
C GLN A 240 9.37 -16.90 -19.12
N LEU A 241 9.01 -16.41 -17.89
CA LEU A 241 7.77 -16.84 -17.25
C LEU A 241 6.56 -16.16 -17.89
N PRO A 242 5.48 -16.92 -18.14
CA PRO A 242 4.22 -16.30 -18.51
C PRO A 242 3.65 -15.51 -17.32
N THR A 243 2.94 -14.42 -17.64
CA THR A 243 2.10 -13.76 -16.67
C THR A 243 0.81 -14.55 -16.45
N THR A 244 0.17 -14.36 -15.30
CA THR A 244 -1.15 -14.97 -15.04
C THR A 244 -2.20 -14.57 -16.08
N ARG A 245 -2.09 -13.36 -16.65
CA ARG A 245 -2.95 -12.91 -17.76
C ARG A 245 -2.72 -13.74 -19.04
N GLU A 246 -1.46 -13.99 -19.42
CA GLU A 246 -1.11 -14.82 -20.60
C GLU A 246 -1.58 -16.27 -20.44
N LEU A 247 -1.67 -16.75 -19.19
CA LEU A 247 -2.22 -18.07 -18.84
C LEU A 247 -3.77 -18.11 -18.81
N GLY A 248 -4.44 -17.01 -19.18
CA GLY A 248 -5.91 -16.94 -19.24
C GLY A 248 -6.60 -16.75 -17.89
N LEU A 249 -5.85 -16.48 -16.82
CA LEU A 249 -6.42 -16.17 -15.49
C LEU A 249 -6.95 -14.73 -15.53
N LYS A 250 -8.27 -14.59 -15.61
CA LYS A 250 -8.93 -13.28 -15.69
C LYS A 250 -8.91 -12.61 -14.32
N ASP A 251 -8.64 -11.30 -14.31
CA ASP A 251 -8.64 -10.46 -13.10
C ASP A 251 -7.74 -10.98 -11.96
N TYR A 252 -6.74 -11.81 -12.34
CA TYR A 252 -5.77 -12.37 -11.41
C TYR A 252 -4.55 -11.44 -11.27
N ASP A 253 -4.77 -10.22 -10.83
CA ASP A 253 -3.77 -9.23 -10.47
C ASP A 253 -3.63 -9.17 -8.94
N ALA A 254 -3.29 -10.32 -8.36
CA ALA A 254 -3.14 -10.52 -6.91
C ALA A 254 -1.76 -10.07 -6.38
N TYR A 255 -1.13 -9.12 -7.07
CA TYR A 255 0.09 -8.47 -6.58
C TYR A 255 -0.23 -7.51 -5.42
N SER A 256 0.74 -7.27 -4.55
CA SER A 256 0.62 -6.25 -3.52
C SER A 256 0.95 -4.86 -4.09
N TRP A 257 0.47 -3.83 -3.42
CA TRP A 257 0.77 -2.43 -3.73
C TRP A 257 0.77 -1.59 -2.48
N ASN A 258 1.44 -0.44 -2.55
CA ASN A 258 1.43 0.56 -1.49
C ASN A 258 0.97 1.90 -2.02
N ALA A 259 0.30 2.62 -1.14
CA ALA A 259 -0.18 3.98 -1.39
C ALA A 259 0.00 4.84 -0.13
N ILE A 260 0.00 6.14 -0.33
CA ILE A 260 0.01 7.12 0.75
C ILE A 260 -1.36 7.77 0.84
N ALA A 261 -1.87 7.90 2.07
CA ALA A 261 -3.10 8.61 2.37
C ALA A 261 -2.95 9.49 3.62
N ALA A 262 -3.69 10.57 3.65
CA ALA A 262 -3.84 11.46 4.80
C ALA A 262 -5.18 11.19 5.51
N PRO A 263 -5.40 11.70 6.73
CA PRO A 263 -6.73 11.70 7.35
C PRO A 263 -7.78 12.40 6.46
N ALA A 264 -9.02 11.92 6.50
CA ALA A 264 -10.14 12.62 5.85
C ALA A 264 -10.25 14.05 6.36
N GLY A 265 -10.67 14.98 5.48
CA GLY A 265 -10.76 16.40 5.82
C GLY A 265 -9.44 17.17 5.70
N THR A 266 -8.33 16.53 5.34
CA THR A 266 -7.09 17.26 5.02
C THR A 266 -7.33 18.26 3.87
N PRO A 267 -6.91 19.53 4.01
CA PRO A 267 -7.20 20.56 3.02
C PRO A 267 -6.67 20.22 1.62
N VAL A 268 -7.48 20.51 0.60
CA VAL A 268 -7.14 20.21 -0.81
C VAL A 268 -5.77 20.75 -1.23
N PRO A 269 -5.36 22.00 -0.92
CA PRO A 269 -4.04 22.50 -1.29
C PRO A 269 -2.88 21.71 -0.68
N VAL A 270 -3.07 21.18 0.54
CA VAL A 270 -2.10 20.32 1.22
C VAL A 270 -1.98 18.98 0.48
N LEU A 271 -3.11 18.36 0.17
CA LEU A 271 -3.15 17.09 -0.57
C LEU A 271 -2.54 17.23 -1.97
N ASP A 272 -2.77 18.37 -2.65
CA ASP A 272 -2.20 18.62 -3.97
C ASP A 272 -0.68 18.76 -3.91
N THR A 273 -0.16 19.47 -2.90
CA THR A 273 1.29 19.58 -2.65
C THR A 273 1.90 18.22 -2.40
N LEU A 274 1.26 17.41 -1.55
CA LEU A 274 1.73 16.03 -1.26
C LEU A 274 1.72 15.14 -2.50
N ASN A 275 0.63 15.16 -3.29
CA ASN A 275 0.54 14.36 -4.51
C ASN A 275 1.58 14.80 -5.55
N GLN A 276 1.68 16.09 -5.82
CA GLN A 276 2.60 16.62 -6.83
C GLN A 276 4.05 16.25 -6.51
N THR A 277 4.49 16.48 -5.28
CA THR A 277 5.85 16.20 -4.84
C THR A 277 6.15 14.69 -4.79
N LEU A 278 5.19 13.86 -4.38
CA LEU A 278 5.30 12.41 -4.42
C LEU A 278 5.49 11.90 -5.86
N ARG A 279 4.66 12.35 -6.78
CA ARG A 279 4.75 11.98 -8.20
C ARG A 279 6.07 12.42 -8.82
N GLN A 280 6.55 13.61 -8.47
CA GLN A 280 7.85 14.11 -8.90
C GLN A 280 8.99 13.21 -8.37
N ALA A 281 8.96 12.85 -7.09
CA ALA A 281 9.95 11.93 -6.51
C ALA A 281 9.94 10.56 -7.24
N LEU A 282 8.76 9.99 -7.47
CA LEU A 282 8.60 8.68 -8.14
C LEU A 282 9.07 8.68 -9.60
N ARG A 283 9.11 9.84 -10.28
CA ARG A 283 9.67 9.99 -11.63
C ARG A 283 11.18 10.15 -11.62
N GLY A 284 11.79 10.46 -10.48
CA GLY A 284 13.23 10.63 -10.34
C GLY A 284 14.00 9.34 -10.62
N ASN A 285 15.07 9.43 -11.40
CA ASN A 285 15.87 8.27 -11.79
C ASN A 285 16.49 7.53 -10.59
N GLU A 286 16.89 8.28 -9.56
CA GLU A 286 17.52 7.70 -8.36
C GLU A 286 16.52 6.83 -7.58
N LEU A 287 15.29 7.32 -7.35
CA LEU A 287 14.26 6.54 -6.68
C LEU A 287 13.85 5.34 -7.52
N ARG A 288 13.68 5.51 -8.83
CA ARG A 288 13.36 4.39 -9.73
C ARG A 288 14.43 3.31 -9.65
N ALA A 289 15.70 3.65 -9.76
CA ALA A 289 16.80 2.69 -9.66
C ALA A 289 16.86 2.01 -8.28
N ALA A 290 16.55 2.74 -7.19
CA ALA A 290 16.48 2.17 -5.85
C ALA A 290 15.32 1.20 -5.69
N LEU A 291 14.14 1.50 -6.28
CA LEU A 291 12.96 0.63 -6.27
C LEU A 291 13.15 -0.60 -7.19
N ASP A 292 13.76 -0.43 -8.35
CA ASP A 292 14.09 -1.53 -9.25
C ASP A 292 14.98 -2.59 -8.57
N LYS A 293 15.96 -2.15 -7.77
CA LYS A 293 16.79 -3.05 -6.95
C LYS A 293 15.98 -3.85 -5.91
N GLN A 294 14.83 -3.33 -5.50
CA GLN A 294 13.88 -4.03 -4.62
C GLN A 294 12.90 -4.91 -5.39
N GLY A 295 12.96 -4.95 -6.72
CA GLY A 295 12.05 -5.72 -7.58
C GLY A 295 10.61 -5.19 -7.56
N VAL A 296 10.43 -3.89 -7.34
CA VAL A 296 9.10 -3.24 -7.28
C VAL A 296 8.96 -2.20 -8.39
N VAL A 297 7.73 -1.93 -8.80
CA VAL A 297 7.40 -1.03 -9.91
C VAL A 297 6.81 0.26 -9.37
N PRO A 298 7.46 1.43 -9.54
CA PRO A 298 6.90 2.70 -9.12
C PRO A 298 5.68 3.11 -9.95
N LEU A 299 4.74 3.84 -9.33
CA LEU A 299 3.47 4.28 -9.92
C LEU A 299 3.35 5.81 -9.92
N PRO A 300 4.15 6.55 -10.73
CA PRO A 300 4.24 8.02 -10.66
C PRO A 300 3.01 8.75 -11.26
N ASP A 301 2.14 8.06 -12.00
CA ASP A 301 1.12 8.73 -12.81
C ASP A 301 -0.26 8.81 -12.15
N TYR A 302 -0.38 8.33 -10.92
CA TYR A 302 -1.64 8.39 -10.19
C TYR A 302 -1.88 9.77 -9.57
N THR A 303 -2.92 10.46 -10.06
CA THR A 303 -3.49 11.63 -9.37
C THR A 303 -4.24 11.17 -8.11
N ARG A 304 -4.67 12.13 -7.29
CA ARG A 304 -5.50 11.83 -6.10
C ARG A 304 -6.81 11.16 -6.48
N GLU A 305 -7.47 11.65 -7.51
CA GLU A 305 -8.73 11.12 -8.03
C GLU A 305 -8.55 9.70 -8.60
N ALA A 306 -7.48 9.47 -9.38
CA ALA A 306 -7.14 8.14 -9.88
C ALA A 306 -6.84 7.17 -8.74
N THR A 307 -6.18 7.64 -7.67
CA THR A 307 -5.91 6.83 -6.47
C THR A 307 -7.20 6.49 -5.72
N ALA A 308 -8.12 7.45 -5.57
CA ALA A 308 -9.42 7.21 -4.94
C ALA A 308 -10.26 6.20 -5.74
N ALA A 309 -10.31 6.35 -7.06
CA ALA A 309 -10.99 5.41 -7.95
C ALA A 309 -10.37 4.01 -7.86
N TYR A 310 -9.04 3.94 -7.78
CA TYR A 310 -8.32 2.68 -7.61
C TYR A 310 -8.66 2.00 -6.26
N PHE A 311 -8.68 2.75 -5.14
CA PHE A 311 -9.08 2.21 -3.83
C PHE A 311 -10.48 1.61 -3.88
N LYS A 312 -11.44 2.34 -4.48
CA LYS A 312 -12.80 1.82 -4.63
C LYS A 312 -12.83 0.54 -5.45
N ALA A 313 -12.18 0.50 -6.60
CA ALA A 313 -12.12 -0.69 -7.45
C ALA A 313 -11.47 -1.87 -6.73
N GLN A 314 -10.44 -1.62 -5.90
CA GLN A 314 -9.80 -2.67 -5.10
C GLN A 314 -10.72 -3.19 -3.98
N VAL A 315 -11.51 -2.34 -3.33
CA VAL A 315 -12.52 -2.76 -2.36
C VAL A 315 -13.58 -3.63 -3.04
N ASP A 316 -14.15 -3.16 -4.16
CA ASP A 316 -15.17 -3.87 -4.92
C ASP A 316 -14.67 -5.26 -5.38
N LYS A 317 -13.39 -5.36 -5.73
CA LYS A 317 -12.74 -6.61 -6.13
C LYS A 317 -12.45 -7.54 -4.96
N TRP A 318 -11.71 -7.05 -3.96
CA TRP A 318 -11.11 -7.92 -2.95
C TRP A 318 -12.06 -8.35 -1.85
N VAL A 319 -13.02 -7.53 -1.44
CA VAL A 319 -13.93 -7.87 -0.35
C VAL A 319 -14.71 -9.16 -0.61
N PRO A 320 -15.36 -9.35 -1.78
CA PRO A 320 -16.04 -10.61 -2.07
C PRO A 320 -15.07 -11.81 -2.16
N ILE A 321 -13.87 -11.62 -2.72
CA ILE A 321 -12.87 -12.69 -2.83
C ILE A 321 -12.39 -13.13 -1.45
N VAL A 322 -12.06 -12.19 -0.57
CA VAL A 322 -11.62 -12.48 0.81
C VAL A 322 -12.71 -13.19 1.59
N ARG A 323 -13.96 -12.73 1.52
CA ARG A 323 -15.10 -13.40 2.17
C ARG A 323 -15.30 -14.81 1.66
N ALA A 324 -15.18 -15.01 0.34
CA ALA A 324 -15.34 -16.32 -0.29
C ALA A 324 -14.20 -17.29 0.03
N SER A 325 -13.04 -16.79 0.47
CA SER A 325 -11.91 -17.63 0.89
C SER A 325 -12.11 -18.31 2.25
N GLY A 326 -13.15 -17.91 3.00
CA GLY A 326 -13.35 -18.35 4.38
C GLY A 326 -12.34 -17.76 5.38
N ALA A 327 -11.42 -16.90 4.92
CA ALA A 327 -10.48 -16.23 5.80
C ALA A 327 -11.24 -15.23 6.69
N GLN A 328 -11.06 -15.35 7.99
CA GLN A 328 -11.65 -14.46 8.97
C GLN A 328 -10.68 -14.25 10.13
N VAL A 329 -10.63 -13.04 10.63
CA VAL A 329 -9.90 -12.67 11.85
C VAL A 329 -10.89 -11.95 12.77
N ASP A 330 -10.93 -12.39 14.02
CA ASP A 330 -11.79 -11.80 15.06
C ASP A 330 -11.17 -10.55 15.67
#